data_5059847c8f7f67f593b7adf63699340f
#
_entry.id   5059847c8f7f67f593b7adf63699340f
#
_cell.length_a   1.000
_cell.length_b   1.000
_cell.length_c   1.000
_cell.angle_alpha   90.00
_cell.angle_beta   90.00
_cell.angle_gamma   90.00
#
_symmetry.space_group_name_H-M   'P 1'
#
loop_
_entity.id
_entity.type
_entity.pdbx_description
1 polymer ?
#
loop_
_entity_poly.entity_id
_entity_poly.type
_entity_poly.pdbx_seq_one_letter_code
_entity_poly.pdbx_strand_id
1 'polypeptide(L)'
;MNLKRGLKKKSHEKLTAQNIQHVISLLNPTSSQAKAITKREACSILNISYNTTRLDKIIEDYHEQREYRSRRVSQNRGRPARPDEIQDIVKEYLSGENVSNIAKGLYRSPAFVKSLLEKIGVPQRPTKVEGRKQEYYLPEQCVSDSFEEGEIVWSATHHAPAVIDRKLSKEYQDSRPGLQTVDYISKYGCECYGIHVRQKPSGEADLWEIPDIGGFHAFALAYDLGKLKHLEEYGVDLQKI
;
A
#
# COMPACT_ATOMS: atom_id res chain seq x y z
N MET A 1 19.27 47.28 -26.89
CA MET A 1 18.79 45.89 -26.92
C MET A 1 19.24 45.15 -25.65
N ASN A 2 18.36 45.04 -24.67
CA ASN A 2 18.64 44.33 -23.41
C ASN A 2 18.27 42.85 -23.56
N LEU A 3 19.26 42.01 -23.76
CA LEU A 3 19.11 40.57 -23.72
C LEU A 3 18.81 40.13 -22.26
N LYS A 4 17.54 39.81 -21.95
CA LYS A 4 17.15 39.17 -20.72
C LYS A 4 17.84 37.80 -20.67
N ARG A 5 18.91 37.69 -19.87
CA ARG A 5 19.49 36.38 -19.50
C ARG A 5 18.40 35.54 -18.81
N GLY A 6 17.87 34.54 -19.51
CA GLY A 6 16.93 33.60 -18.93
C GLY A 6 17.55 32.95 -17.71
N LEU A 7 16.91 33.10 -16.54
CA LEU A 7 17.24 32.43 -15.31
C LEU A 7 17.16 30.91 -15.57
N LYS A 8 18.32 30.24 -15.62
CA LYS A 8 18.36 28.78 -15.67
C LYS A 8 17.65 28.24 -14.43
N LYS A 9 16.55 27.48 -14.63
CA LYS A 9 15.90 26.75 -13.54
C LYS A 9 16.96 25.96 -12.81
N LYS A 10 17.13 26.15 -11.49
CA LYS A 10 17.99 25.31 -10.65
C LYS A 10 17.46 23.90 -10.77
N SER A 11 18.28 22.97 -11.27
CA SER A 11 17.97 21.56 -11.22
C SER A 11 17.95 21.10 -9.76
N HIS A 12 16.99 20.24 -9.37
CA HIS A 12 16.86 19.75 -8.00
C HIS A 12 18.10 18.92 -7.59
N GLU A 13 18.45 19.03 -6.30
CA GLU A 13 19.53 18.22 -5.70
C GLU A 13 19.16 16.73 -5.77
N LYS A 14 20.17 15.89 -6.05
CA LYS A 14 20.00 14.44 -6.25
C LYS A 14 20.42 13.65 -4.99
N LEU A 15 19.79 13.94 -3.86
CA LEU A 15 20.12 13.36 -2.54
C LEU A 15 19.36 12.06 -2.25
N THR A 16 19.15 11.19 -3.23
CA THR A 16 18.60 9.86 -2.98
C THR A 16 19.64 8.93 -2.35
N ALA A 17 19.20 7.97 -1.54
CA ALA A 17 20.10 6.98 -0.93
C ALA A 17 20.98 6.26 -1.97
N GLN A 18 20.43 5.98 -3.16
CA GLN A 18 21.18 5.35 -4.26
C GLN A 18 22.28 6.25 -4.81
N ASN A 19 22.00 7.54 -5.02
CA ASN A 19 22.99 8.50 -5.53
C ASN A 19 24.10 8.73 -4.50
N ILE A 20 23.77 8.85 -3.22
CA ILE A 20 24.75 9.02 -2.15
C ILE A 20 25.64 7.77 -2.06
N GLN A 21 25.06 6.57 -2.08
CA GLN A 21 25.82 5.31 -2.08
C GLN A 21 26.74 5.20 -3.30
N HIS A 22 26.25 5.59 -4.47
CA HIS A 22 27.07 5.61 -5.69
C HIS A 22 28.26 6.57 -5.54
N VAL A 23 28.04 7.78 -5.04
CA VAL A 23 29.12 8.75 -4.79
C VAL A 23 30.13 8.22 -3.77
N ILE A 24 29.67 7.57 -2.68
CA ILE A 24 30.57 6.96 -1.70
C ILE A 24 31.44 5.88 -2.35
N SER A 25 30.87 5.03 -3.21
CA SER A 25 31.60 3.99 -3.91
C SER A 25 32.64 4.55 -4.90
N LEU A 26 32.36 5.71 -5.51
CA LEU A 26 33.33 6.40 -6.41
C LEU A 26 34.38 7.16 -5.63
N LEU A 27 34.10 7.70 -4.46
CA LEU A 27 35.10 8.35 -3.60
C LEU A 27 36.08 7.34 -2.99
N ASN A 28 35.59 6.12 -2.68
CA ASN A 28 36.36 5.04 -2.06
C ASN A 28 36.25 3.77 -2.91
N PRO A 29 36.87 3.71 -4.11
CA PRO A 29 36.77 2.53 -4.96
C PRO A 29 37.45 1.32 -4.31
N THR A 30 36.77 0.18 -4.29
CA THR A 30 37.29 -1.08 -3.73
C THR A 30 38.34 -1.73 -4.66
N SER A 31 38.35 -1.37 -5.95
CA SER A 31 39.29 -1.89 -6.91
C SER A 31 40.53 -1.00 -6.98
N SER A 32 41.74 -1.59 -6.88
CA SER A 32 43.01 -0.90 -6.97
C SER A 32 43.28 -0.25 -8.34
N GLN A 33 42.50 -0.61 -9.38
CA GLN A 33 42.62 -0.04 -10.73
C GLN A 33 41.67 1.14 -10.98
N ALA A 34 40.68 1.36 -10.12
CA ALA A 34 39.70 2.44 -10.26
C ALA A 34 40.24 3.72 -9.58
N LYS A 35 40.33 4.81 -10.34
CA LYS A 35 40.74 6.11 -9.81
C LYS A 35 39.55 6.71 -9.00
N ALA A 36 39.81 7.10 -7.74
CA ALA A 36 38.87 7.81 -6.92
C ALA A 36 38.48 9.16 -7.52
N ILE A 37 37.21 9.53 -7.47
CA ILE A 37 36.74 10.85 -7.85
C ILE A 37 37.11 11.91 -6.81
N THR A 38 37.17 13.14 -7.22
CA THR A 38 37.39 14.28 -6.33
C THR A 38 36.08 14.67 -5.60
N LYS A 39 36.18 15.30 -4.43
CA LYS A 39 35.02 15.86 -3.72
C LYS A 39 34.21 16.86 -4.57
N ARG A 40 34.89 17.55 -5.51
CA ARG A 40 34.24 18.48 -6.45
C ARG A 40 33.34 17.72 -7.44
N GLU A 41 33.80 16.62 -8.00
CA GLU A 41 33.05 15.76 -8.89
C GLU A 41 31.90 15.10 -8.14
N ALA A 42 32.08 14.64 -6.89
CA ALA A 42 31.04 14.12 -6.03
C ALA A 42 29.90 15.13 -5.82
N CYS A 43 30.23 16.40 -5.51
CA CYS A 43 29.23 17.47 -5.40
C CYS A 43 28.49 17.69 -6.74
N SER A 44 29.16 17.59 -7.87
CA SER A 44 28.56 17.73 -9.21
C SER A 44 27.57 16.59 -9.49
N ILE A 45 27.89 15.34 -9.13
CA ILE A 45 27.01 14.16 -9.30
C ILE A 45 25.74 14.33 -8.46
N LEU A 46 25.88 14.78 -7.21
CA LEU A 46 24.75 15.04 -6.31
C LEU A 46 23.99 16.33 -6.66
N ASN A 47 24.47 17.09 -7.61
CA ASN A 47 23.92 18.39 -8.00
C ASN A 47 23.81 19.38 -6.83
N ILE A 48 24.80 19.39 -5.96
CA ILE A 48 24.94 20.34 -4.85
C ILE A 48 26.05 21.35 -5.14
N SER A 49 25.98 22.51 -4.51
CA SER A 49 27.07 23.50 -4.58
C SER A 49 28.34 22.90 -3.96
N TYR A 50 29.51 23.23 -4.55
CA TYR A 50 30.79 22.75 -4.04
C TYR A 50 30.98 23.23 -2.59
N ASN A 51 30.80 22.33 -1.64
CA ASN A 51 31.04 22.54 -0.22
C ASN A 51 31.41 21.20 0.42
N THR A 52 32.67 21.06 0.78
CA THR A 52 33.22 19.80 1.32
C THR A 52 32.61 19.43 2.66
N THR A 53 32.39 20.41 3.54
CA THR A 53 31.78 20.19 4.86
C THR A 53 30.32 19.67 4.72
N ARG A 54 29.57 20.26 3.77
CA ARG A 54 28.21 19.80 3.48
C ARG A 54 28.20 18.38 2.91
N LEU A 55 29.13 18.09 1.96
CA LEU A 55 29.24 16.76 1.38
C LEU A 55 29.59 15.71 2.44
N ASP A 56 30.57 16.00 3.30
CA ASP A 56 30.98 15.11 4.37
C ASP A 56 29.81 14.84 5.35
N LYS A 57 29.04 15.89 5.71
CA LYS A 57 27.85 15.74 6.54
C LYS A 57 26.76 14.88 5.88
N ILE A 58 26.49 15.04 4.57
CA ILE A 58 25.53 14.20 3.85
C ILE A 58 25.96 12.73 3.87
N ILE A 59 27.24 12.46 3.74
CA ILE A 59 27.80 11.11 3.81
C ILE A 59 27.69 10.54 5.21
N GLU A 60 28.00 11.33 6.23
CA GLU A 60 27.90 10.95 7.63
C GLU A 60 26.45 10.62 8.01
N ASP A 61 25.50 11.54 7.72
CA ASP A 61 24.06 11.34 7.95
C ASP A 61 23.57 10.05 7.27
N TYR A 62 24.06 9.75 6.05
CA TYR A 62 23.73 8.52 5.35
C TYR A 62 24.23 7.27 6.07
N HIS A 63 25.48 7.30 6.56
CA HIS A 63 26.06 6.18 7.32
C HIS A 63 25.32 5.96 8.65
N GLU A 64 25.03 7.01 9.40
CA GLU A 64 24.28 6.96 10.65
C GLU A 64 22.88 6.36 10.44
N GLN A 65 22.16 6.83 9.42
CA GLN A 65 20.83 6.28 9.07
C GLN A 65 20.90 4.81 8.69
N ARG A 66 21.92 4.41 7.94
CA ARG A 66 22.12 3.02 7.53
C ARG A 66 22.45 2.12 8.73
N GLU A 67 23.32 2.58 9.61
CA GLU A 67 23.66 1.86 10.85
C GLU A 67 22.45 1.75 11.79
N TYR A 68 21.73 2.85 12.00
CA TYR A 68 20.50 2.85 12.79
C TYR A 68 19.50 1.81 12.24
N ARG A 69 19.27 1.82 10.93
CA ARG A 69 18.38 0.85 10.28
C ARG A 69 18.86 -0.60 10.45
N SER A 70 20.15 -0.85 10.23
CA SER A 70 20.74 -2.19 10.39
C SER A 70 20.57 -2.70 11.82
N ARG A 71 20.81 -1.84 12.81
CA ARG A 71 20.63 -2.15 14.25
C ARG A 71 19.16 -2.51 14.55
N ARG A 72 18.20 -1.72 14.06
CA ARG A 72 16.76 -1.98 14.26
C ARG A 72 16.30 -3.27 13.59
N VAL A 73 16.74 -3.55 12.37
CA VAL A 73 16.47 -4.83 11.69
C VAL A 73 17.04 -6.00 12.48
N SER A 74 18.27 -5.88 12.98
CA SER A 74 18.91 -6.92 13.78
C SER A 74 18.16 -7.17 15.10
N GLN A 75 17.71 -6.12 15.78
CA GLN A 75 16.93 -6.22 17.01
C GLN A 75 15.57 -6.91 16.80
N ASN A 76 14.94 -6.71 15.66
CA ASN A 76 13.64 -7.29 15.33
C ASN A 76 13.73 -8.71 14.75
N ARG A 77 14.93 -9.14 14.34
CA ARG A 77 15.12 -10.44 13.70
C ARG A 77 14.80 -11.59 14.67
N GLY A 78 13.96 -12.53 14.21
CA GLY A 78 13.55 -13.69 15.01
C GLY A 78 12.56 -13.40 16.15
N ARG A 79 12.16 -12.16 16.37
CA ARG A 79 11.15 -11.80 17.37
C ARG A 79 9.74 -11.88 16.79
N PRO A 80 8.75 -12.38 17.54
CA PRO A 80 7.34 -12.34 17.12
C PRO A 80 6.87 -10.87 16.99
N ALA A 81 5.79 -10.67 16.24
CA ALA A 81 5.13 -9.37 16.19
C ALA A 81 4.49 -9.04 17.54
N ARG A 82 4.56 -7.79 17.94
CA ARG A 82 3.83 -7.28 19.10
C ARG A 82 2.39 -6.94 18.70
N PRO A 83 1.43 -6.89 19.65
CA PRO A 83 0.05 -6.55 19.33
C PRO A 83 -0.10 -5.21 18.61
N ASP A 84 0.60 -4.16 19.06
CA ASP A 84 0.63 -2.85 18.42
C ASP A 84 1.17 -2.92 16.98
N GLU A 85 2.22 -3.69 16.77
CA GLU A 85 2.82 -3.90 15.43
C GLU A 85 1.86 -4.68 14.49
N ILE A 86 1.07 -5.61 15.01
CA ILE A 86 0.05 -6.32 14.24
C ILE A 86 -1.05 -5.35 13.77
N GLN A 87 -1.54 -4.50 14.68
CA GLN A 87 -2.55 -3.49 14.35
C GLN A 87 -2.07 -2.54 13.26
N ASP A 88 -0.85 -2.01 13.40
CA ASP A 88 -0.24 -1.11 12.41
C ASP A 88 -0.11 -1.79 11.05
N ILE A 89 0.38 -3.05 11.01
CA ILE A 89 0.54 -3.82 9.77
C ILE A 89 -0.82 -3.99 9.07
N VAL A 90 -1.84 -4.42 9.80
CA VAL A 90 -3.16 -4.68 9.21
C VAL A 90 -3.79 -3.38 8.73
N LYS A 91 -3.74 -2.33 9.55
CA LYS A 91 -4.28 -1.01 9.23
C LYS A 91 -3.64 -0.43 7.97
N GLU A 92 -2.31 -0.36 7.91
CA GLU A 92 -1.59 0.16 6.75
C GLU A 92 -1.87 -0.69 5.50
N TYR A 93 -1.92 -2.02 5.65
CA TYR A 93 -2.22 -2.91 4.53
C TYR A 93 -3.65 -2.69 4.03
N LEU A 94 -4.66 -2.69 4.88
CA LEU A 94 -6.06 -2.45 4.50
C LEU A 94 -6.25 -1.04 3.92
N SER A 95 -5.49 -0.05 4.38
CA SER A 95 -5.48 1.32 3.82
C SER A 95 -4.81 1.42 2.44
N GLY A 96 -4.26 0.33 1.88
CA GLY A 96 -3.73 0.32 0.51
C GLY A 96 -2.21 0.32 0.43
N GLU A 97 -1.49 0.42 1.56
CA GLU A 97 -0.03 0.42 1.54
C GLU A 97 0.52 -0.95 1.11
N ASN A 98 1.65 -0.94 0.44
CA ASN A 98 2.27 -2.19 -0.01
C ASN A 98 3.14 -2.82 1.09
N VAL A 99 3.22 -4.16 1.06
CA VAL A 99 3.97 -4.97 2.04
C VAL A 99 5.44 -4.53 2.17
N SER A 100 6.06 -4.07 1.09
CA SER A 100 7.46 -3.64 1.12
C SER A 100 7.65 -2.35 1.90
N ASN A 101 6.72 -1.40 1.79
CA ASN A 101 6.77 -0.13 2.51
C ASN A 101 6.45 -0.33 4.00
N ILE A 102 5.42 -1.13 4.31
CA ILE A 102 5.08 -1.55 5.68
C ILE A 102 6.30 -2.19 6.35
N ALA A 103 6.91 -3.17 5.69
CA ALA A 103 8.11 -3.84 6.19
C ALA A 103 9.29 -2.88 6.44
N LYS A 104 9.47 -1.89 5.55
CA LYS A 104 10.50 -0.84 5.72
C LYS A 104 10.24 0.04 6.94
N GLY A 105 8.99 0.46 7.15
CA GLY A 105 8.60 1.29 8.29
C GLY A 105 8.84 0.59 9.63
N LEU A 106 8.52 -0.69 9.70
CA LEU A 106 8.63 -1.51 10.91
C LEU A 106 9.98 -2.19 11.11
N TYR A 107 10.94 -1.97 10.20
CA TYR A 107 12.24 -2.66 10.24
C TYR A 107 12.12 -4.19 10.23
N ARG A 108 11.14 -4.71 9.49
CA ARG A 108 10.89 -6.14 9.28
C ARG A 108 11.20 -6.54 7.84
N SER A 109 11.21 -7.84 7.54
CA SER A 109 11.29 -8.32 6.17
C SER A 109 9.88 -8.33 5.51
N PRO A 110 9.78 -8.11 4.19
CA PRO A 110 8.50 -8.28 3.50
C PRO A 110 7.88 -9.68 3.66
N ALA A 111 8.73 -10.73 3.70
CA ALA A 111 8.28 -12.09 3.93
C ALA A 111 7.62 -12.27 5.31
N PHE A 112 8.17 -11.63 6.35
CA PHE A 112 7.58 -11.62 7.69
C PHE A 112 6.18 -10.98 7.69
N VAL A 113 6.05 -9.79 7.09
CA VAL A 113 4.76 -9.09 7.01
C VAL A 113 3.73 -9.91 6.24
N LYS A 114 4.12 -10.48 5.08
CA LYS A 114 3.24 -11.33 4.28
C LYS A 114 2.78 -12.56 5.05
N SER A 115 3.70 -13.30 5.68
CA SER A 115 3.38 -14.48 6.48
C SER A 115 2.49 -14.16 7.69
N LEU A 116 2.66 -12.98 8.30
CA LEU A 116 1.81 -12.53 9.38
C LEU A 116 0.38 -12.25 8.90
N LEU A 117 0.22 -11.50 7.80
CA LEU A 117 -1.09 -11.22 7.19
C LEU A 117 -1.81 -12.51 6.78
N GLU A 118 -1.10 -13.48 6.20
CA GLU A 118 -1.64 -14.80 5.87
C GLU A 118 -2.10 -15.55 7.12
N LYS A 119 -1.28 -15.57 8.16
CA LYS A 119 -1.57 -16.27 9.42
C LYS A 119 -2.82 -15.74 10.13
N ILE A 120 -3.03 -14.44 10.12
CA ILE A 120 -4.20 -13.81 10.76
C ILE A 120 -5.42 -13.74 9.84
N GLY A 121 -5.33 -14.24 8.61
CA GLY A 121 -6.45 -14.32 7.68
C GLY A 121 -6.81 -12.99 7.01
N VAL A 122 -5.85 -12.10 6.78
CA VAL A 122 -6.10 -10.89 5.99
C VAL A 122 -6.13 -11.25 4.51
N PRO A 123 -7.21 -10.87 3.76
CA PRO A 123 -7.28 -11.12 2.34
C PRO A 123 -6.12 -10.47 1.59
N GLN A 124 -5.44 -11.26 0.75
CA GLN A 124 -4.25 -10.79 0.04
C GLN A 124 -4.62 -10.09 -1.27
N ARG A 125 -3.96 -8.95 -1.55
CA ARG A 125 -4.02 -8.33 -2.86
C ARG A 125 -3.26 -9.19 -3.86
N PRO A 126 -3.84 -9.44 -5.07
CA PRO A 126 -3.15 -10.22 -6.08
C PRO A 126 -1.88 -9.50 -6.54
N THR A 127 -0.80 -10.25 -6.64
CA THR A 127 0.41 -9.79 -7.33
C THR A 127 0.12 -9.75 -8.83
N LYS A 128 0.42 -8.62 -9.50
CA LYS A 128 0.27 -8.49 -10.95
C LYS A 128 1.07 -9.60 -11.65
N VAL A 129 0.37 -10.64 -12.07
CA VAL A 129 0.92 -11.65 -12.99
C VAL A 129 0.22 -11.41 -14.31
N GLU A 130 0.96 -10.87 -15.29
CA GLU A 130 0.46 -10.66 -16.63
C GLU A 130 -0.14 -11.95 -17.20
N GLY A 131 -1.39 -11.86 -17.68
CA GLY A 131 -2.02 -12.89 -18.51
C GLY A 131 -2.78 -14.03 -17.81
N ARG A 132 -2.88 -14.06 -16.49
CA ARG A 132 -3.72 -15.05 -15.79
C ARG A 132 -4.98 -14.39 -15.22
N LYS A 133 -6.16 -15.02 -15.44
CA LYS A 133 -7.36 -14.73 -14.65
C LYS A 133 -6.98 -14.97 -13.19
N GLN A 134 -7.00 -13.91 -12.40
CA GLN A 134 -6.72 -14.02 -10.97
C GLN A 134 -7.93 -14.69 -10.32
N GLU A 135 -7.73 -15.87 -9.72
CA GLU A 135 -8.69 -16.42 -8.81
C GLU A 135 -8.62 -15.58 -7.52
N TYR A 136 -9.74 -14.98 -7.17
CA TYR A 136 -9.88 -14.23 -5.92
C TYR A 136 -9.99 -15.25 -4.80
N TYR A 137 -8.97 -15.32 -3.97
CA TYR A 137 -8.95 -16.20 -2.83
C TYR A 137 -9.26 -15.42 -1.55
N LEU A 138 -10.41 -15.74 -0.94
CA LEU A 138 -10.73 -15.26 0.40
C LEU A 138 -10.27 -16.30 1.42
N PRO A 139 -9.56 -15.90 2.50
CA PRO A 139 -9.28 -16.77 3.63
C PRO A 139 -10.56 -17.38 4.21
N GLU A 140 -10.51 -18.61 4.71
CA GLU A 140 -11.68 -19.30 5.30
C GLU A 140 -12.37 -18.46 6.37
N GLN A 141 -11.60 -17.73 7.18
CA GLN A 141 -12.11 -16.85 8.23
C GLN A 141 -12.98 -15.69 7.68
N CYS A 142 -12.80 -15.36 6.41
CA CYS A 142 -13.54 -14.28 5.76
C CYS A 142 -14.83 -14.75 5.07
N VAL A 143 -14.94 -16.05 4.75
CA VAL A 143 -16.06 -16.58 3.97
C VAL A 143 -17.38 -16.46 4.75
N SER A 144 -18.41 -15.91 4.10
CA SER A 144 -19.77 -15.80 4.64
C SER A 144 -20.78 -15.72 3.51
N ASP A 145 -21.95 -16.29 3.75
CA ASP A 145 -23.06 -16.27 2.79
C ASP A 145 -23.96 -15.03 2.96
N SER A 146 -23.82 -14.30 4.07
CA SER A 146 -24.68 -13.15 4.38
C SER A 146 -23.90 -12.04 5.09
N PHE A 147 -24.32 -10.80 4.85
CA PHE A 147 -23.72 -9.59 5.40
C PHE A 147 -24.81 -8.63 5.90
N GLU A 148 -24.48 -7.83 6.91
CA GLU A 148 -25.37 -6.82 7.50
C GLU A 148 -25.07 -5.42 6.98
N GLU A 149 -26.06 -4.53 6.95
CA GLU A 149 -25.88 -3.13 6.59
C GLU A 149 -24.93 -2.45 7.59
N GLY A 150 -23.98 -1.68 7.08
CA GLY A 150 -22.93 -1.05 7.87
C GLY A 150 -21.74 -1.96 8.20
N GLU A 151 -21.79 -3.26 7.87
CA GLU A 151 -20.68 -4.18 8.10
C GLU A 151 -19.48 -3.84 7.20
N ILE A 152 -18.28 -3.84 7.79
CA ILE A 152 -17.04 -3.62 7.05
C ILE A 152 -16.53 -4.96 6.56
N VAL A 153 -16.34 -5.03 5.24
CA VAL A 153 -15.98 -6.24 4.51
C VAL A 153 -14.80 -5.98 3.58
N TRP A 154 -14.19 -7.03 3.11
CA TRP A 154 -13.25 -6.99 1.99
C TRP A 154 -13.97 -7.26 0.68
N SER A 155 -13.80 -6.40 -0.30
CA SER A 155 -14.24 -6.66 -1.67
C SER A 155 -13.10 -7.31 -2.46
N ALA A 156 -13.29 -8.58 -2.85
CA ALA A 156 -12.30 -9.32 -3.62
C ALA A 156 -12.13 -8.72 -5.02
N THR A 157 -13.23 -8.26 -5.64
CA THR A 157 -13.21 -7.62 -6.96
C THR A 157 -12.42 -6.32 -6.97
N HIS A 158 -12.54 -5.52 -5.90
CA HIS A 158 -11.89 -4.20 -5.82
C HIS A 158 -10.59 -4.22 -5.02
N HIS A 159 -10.24 -5.35 -4.40
CA HIS A 159 -9.04 -5.53 -3.55
C HIS A 159 -8.91 -4.47 -2.45
N ALA A 160 -10.03 -4.09 -1.86
CA ALA A 160 -10.12 -3.01 -0.89
C ALA A 160 -11.21 -3.27 0.15
N PRO A 161 -11.12 -2.65 1.35
CA PRO A 161 -12.21 -2.62 2.30
C PRO A 161 -13.41 -1.87 1.73
N ALA A 162 -14.59 -2.36 2.07
CA ALA A 162 -15.86 -1.75 1.70
C ALA A 162 -16.84 -1.81 2.87
N VAL A 163 -17.83 -0.96 2.85
CA VAL A 163 -18.97 -1.00 3.79
C VAL A 163 -20.17 -1.52 3.04
N ILE A 164 -20.92 -2.44 3.63
CA ILE A 164 -22.21 -2.89 3.10
C ILE A 164 -23.21 -1.75 3.24
N ASP A 165 -23.69 -1.25 2.11
CA ASP A 165 -24.68 -0.19 2.07
C ASP A 165 -26.09 -0.78 2.25
N ARG A 166 -26.40 -1.82 1.49
CA ARG A 166 -27.67 -2.53 1.56
C ARG A 166 -27.67 -3.84 0.81
N LYS A 167 -28.61 -4.72 1.14
CA LYS A 167 -28.91 -5.92 0.36
C LYS A 167 -29.81 -5.55 -0.81
N LEU A 168 -29.49 -6.05 -2.02
CA LEU A 168 -30.33 -5.89 -3.20
C LEU A 168 -31.45 -6.94 -3.22
N SER A 169 -32.35 -6.86 -2.26
CA SER A 169 -33.53 -7.72 -2.22
C SER A 169 -34.49 -7.39 -3.38
N LYS A 170 -35.38 -8.32 -3.68
CA LYS A 170 -36.38 -8.11 -4.74
C LYS A 170 -37.30 -6.94 -4.40
N GLU A 171 -37.72 -6.81 -3.14
CA GLU A 171 -38.54 -5.70 -2.64
C GLU A 171 -37.85 -4.34 -2.83
N TYR A 172 -36.53 -4.28 -2.57
CA TYR A 172 -35.75 -3.08 -2.78
C TYR A 172 -35.70 -2.71 -4.27
N GLN A 173 -35.44 -3.68 -5.16
CA GLN A 173 -35.35 -3.45 -6.58
C GLN A 173 -36.72 -2.99 -7.15
N ASP A 174 -37.82 -3.64 -6.75
CA ASP A 174 -39.17 -3.31 -7.18
C ASP A 174 -39.61 -1.90 -6.73
N SER A 175 -39.04 -1.41 -5.61
CA SER A 175 -39.30 -0.06 -5.11
C SER A 175 -38.60 1.05 -5.91
N ARG A 176 -37.69 0.73 -6.82
CA ARG A 176 -36.87 1.72 -7.58
C ARG A 176 -37.31 1.79 -9.04
N PRO A 177 -37.93 2.91 -9.46
CA PRO A 177 -38.30 3.14 -10.84
C PRO A 177 -37.08 3.06 -11.78
N GLY A 178 -37.16 2.22 -12.80
CA GLY A 178 -36.11 2.08 -13.81
C GLY A 178 -34.99 1.07 -13.46
N LEU A 179 -35.01 0.48 -12.28
CA LEU A 179 -34.12 -0.64 -11.96
C LEU A 179 -34.75 -1.94 -12.46
N GLN A 180 -34.01 -2.70 -13.26
CA GLN A 180 -34.47 -4.01 -13.69
C GLN A 180 -34.36 -4.97 -12.49
N THR A 181 -35.50 -5.58 -12.12
CA THR A 181 -35.52 -6.59 -11.05
C THR A 181 -34.77 -7.84 -11.48
N VAL A 182 -33.74 -8.20 -10.72
CA VAL A 182 -32.93 -9.40 -10.96
C VAL A 182 -33.02 -10.30 -9.73
N ASP A 183 -33.42 -11.54 -9.94
CA ASP A 183 -33.31 -12.57 -8.92
C ASP A 183 -31.87 -13.11 -8.87
N TYR A 184 -31.06 -12.50 -8.00
CA TYR A 184 -29.65 -12.84 -7.88
C TYR A 184 -29.44 -14.27 -7.35
N ILE A 185 -30.29 -14.75 -6.46
CA ILE A 185 -30.20 -16.10 -5.92
C ILE A 185 -30.43 -17.13 -7.03
N SER A 186 -31.51 -16.96 -7.82
CA SER A 186 -31.79 -17.88 -8.94
C SER A 186 -30.73 -17.80 -10.06
N LYS A 187 -30.18 -16.60 -10.30
CA LYS A 187 -29.24 -16.38 -11.42
C LYS A 187 -27.80 -16.73 -11.07
N TYR A 188 -27.36 -16.44 -9.84
CA TYR A 188 -25.96 -16.52 -9.43
C TYR A 188 -25.73 -17.45 -8.22
N GLY A 189 -26.81 -18.00 -7.63
CA GLY A 189 -26.73 -18.89 -6.47
C GLY A 189 -26.43 -18.19 -5.14
N CYS A 190 -26.37 -16.84 -5.11
CA CYS A 190 -26.04 -16.07 -3.91
C CYS A 190 -26.69 -14.69 -3.92
N GLU A 191 -26.64 -14.03 -2.78
CA GLU A 191 -27.14 -12.66 -2.59
C GLU A 191 -26.23 -11.63 -3.26
N CYS A 192 -26.78 -10.45 -3.54
CA CYS A 192 -26.07 -9.29 -4.06
C CYS A 192 -26.25 -8.10 -3.10
N TYR A 193 -25.19 -7.35 -2.93
CA TYR A 193 -25.13 -6.20 -2.02
C TYR A 193 -24.66 -4.95 -2.75
N GLY A 194 -25.24 -3.80 -2.41
CA GLY A 194 -24.67 -2.50 -2.66
C GLY A 194 -23.56 -2.26 -1.65
N ILE A 195 -22.41 -1.87 -2.10
CA ILE A 195 -21.25 -1.61 -1.25
C ILE A 195 -20.67 -0.23 -1.53
N HIS A 196 -20.11 0.39 -0.50
CA HIS A 196 -19.26 1.58 -0.62
C HIS A 196 -17.81 1.20 -0.41
N VAL A 197 -17.01 1.20 -1.48
CA VAL A 197 -15.58 0.86 -1.46
C VAL A 197 -14.79 2.07 -0.96
N ARG A 198 -13.96 1.89 0.06
CA ARG A 198 -13.22 2.98 0.73
C ARG A 198 -11.96 3.45 0.01
N GLN A 199 -11.49 2.74 -1.00
CA GLN A 199 -10.31 3.10 -1.78
C GLN A 199 -10.63 3.14 -3.27
N LYS A 200 -10.05 4.12 -3.97
CA LYS A 200 -10.10 4.13 -5.44
C LYS A 200 -9.29 2.95 -5.98
N PRO A 201 -9.82 2.17 -6.94
CA PRO A 201 -9.00 1.26 -7.71
C PRO A 201 -7.92 2.07 -8.44
N SER A 202 -6.68 1.60 -8.38
CA SER A 202 -5.59 2.23 -9.13
C SER A 202 -5.84 2.06 -10.62
N GLY A 203 -6.40 3.06 -11.29
CA GLY A 203 -6.33 3.18 -12.75
C GLY A 203 -7.60 3.30 -13.57
N GLU A 204 -8.81 3.23 -13.01
CA GLU A 204 -10.03 3.45 -13.81
C GLU A 204 -10.99 4.44 -13.15
N ALA A 205 -11.34 5.48 -13.93
CA ALA A 205 -11.92 6.73 -13.43
C ALA A 205 -13.46 6.77 -13.44
N ASP A 206 -14.20 5.69 -13.65
CA ASP A 206 -15.60 5.78 -14.05
C ASP A 206 -16.65 5.32 -13.03
N LEU A 207 -16.28 5.19 -11.77
CA LEU A 207 -17.26 4.88 -10.74
C LEU A 207 -17.51 6.09 -9.84
N TRP A 208 -18.77 6.32 -9.53
CA TRP A 208 -19.32 7.49 -8.87
C TRP A 208 -18.61 7.83 -7.56
N GLU A 209 -17.76 8.86 -7.61
CA GLU A 209 -17.10 9.40 -6.42
C GLU A 209 -18.11 10.04 -5.49
N ILE A 210 -18.00 9.71 -4.19
CA ILE A 210 -18.59 10.54 -3.13
C ILE A 210 -17.48 11.49 -2.67
N PRO A 211 -17.59 12.80 -2.93
CA PRO A 211 -16.49 13.74 -2.71
C PRO A 211 -15.95 13.79 -1.28
N ASP A 212 -16.78 13.51 -0.29
CA ASP A 212 -16.45 13.74 1.12
C ASP A 212 -15.95 12.50 1.90
N ILE A 213 -16.02 11.29 1.31
CA ILE A 213 -15.71 10.03 2.03
C ILE A 213 -14.55 9.25 1.38
N GLY A 214 -14.07 9.68 0.21
CA GLY A 214 -12.95 9.01 -0.49
C GLY A 214 -13.26 7.57 -0.86
N GLY A 215 -14.13 7.35 -1.85
CA GLY A 215 -14.52 6.01 -2.29
C GLY A 215 -15.57 6.06 -3.40
N PHE A 216 -16.14 4.92 -3.72
CA PHE A 216 -17.18 4.80 -4.74
C PHE A 216 -18.19 3.71 -4.40
N HIS A 217 -19.42 3.85 -4.92
CA HIS A 217 -20.45 2.81 -4.82
C HIS A 217 -20.28 1.75 -5.91
N ALA A 218 -20.46 0.49 -5.53
CA ALA A 218 -20.45 -0.66 -6.42
C ALA A 218 -21.49 -1.70 -5.98
N PHE A 219 -21.67 -2.71 -6.80
CA PHE A 219 -22.43 -3.91 -6.46
C PHE A 219 -21.48 -5.11 -6.38
N ALA A 220 -21.70 -6.00 -5.42
CA ALA A 220 -20.90 -7.19 -5.24
C ALA A 220 -21.79 -8.39 -4.89
N LEU A 221 -21.45 -9.55 -5.43
CA LEU A 221 -22.06 -10.81 -5.07
C LEU A 221 -21.45 -11.31 -3.74
N ALA A 222 -22.22 -12.05 -2.96
CA ALA A 222 -21.79 -12.50 -1.64
C ALA A 222 -20.44 -13.24 -1.68
N TYR A 223 -20.19 -14.05 -2.70
CA TYR A 223 -18.92 -14.79 -2.84
C TYR A 223 -17.70 -13.89 -3.12
N ASP A 224 -17.91 -12.64 -3.56
CA ASP A 224 -16.85 -11.64 -3.77
C ASP A 224 -16.56 -10.82 -2.51
N LEU A 225 -17.29 -11.06 -1.43
CA LEU A 225 -17.19 -10.33 -0.19
C LEU A 225 -16.62 -11.21 0.93
N GLY A 226 -15.75 -10.66 1.74
CA GLY A 226 -15.16 -11.33 2.90
C GLY A 226 -15.35 -10.55 4.19
N LYS A 227 -15.83 -11.19 5.26
CA LYS A 227 -15.91 -10.57 6.59
C LYS A 227 -14.54 -10.28 7.14
N LEU A 228 -14.39 -9.12 7.77
CA LEU A 228 -13.14 -8.72 8.43
C LEU A 228 -13.23 -8.74 9.96
N LYS A 229 -14.40 -9.07 10.52
CA LYS A 229 -14.68 -9.00 11.95
C LYS A 229 -13.70 -9.79 12.83
N HIS A 230 -13.17 -10.91 12.34
CA HIS A 230 -12.15 -11.70 13.06
C HIS A 230 -10.85 -10.92 13.35
N LEU A 231 -10.58 -9.84 12.60
CA LEU A 231 -9.40 -8.99 12.82
C LEU A 231 -9.51 -8.15 14.09
N GLU A 232 -10.72 -7.95 14.64
CA GLU A 232 -10.95 -7.28 15.92
C GLU A 232 -10.32 -8.06 17.09
N GLU A 233 -10.20 -9.38 16.99
CA GLU A 233 -9.51 -10.23 17.97
C GLU A 233 -8.02 -9.88 18.10
N TYR A 234 -7.44 -9.29 17.04
CA TYR A 234 -6.06 -8.78 17.02
C TYR A 234 -5.97 -7.30 17.41
N GLY A 235 -7.08 -6.70 17.88
CA GLY A 235 -7.17 -5.31 18.31
C GLY A 235 -7.27 -4.31 17.15
N VAL A 236 -7.60 -4.78 15.94
CA VAL A 236 -7.78 -3.91 14.77
C VAL A 236 -9.13 -3.20 14.87
N ASP A 237 -9.11 -1.88 14.89
CA ASP A 237 -10.32 -1.05 14.83
C ASP A 237 -10.71 -0.85 13.36
N LEU A 238 -11.68 -1.65 12.91
CA LEU A 238 -12.15 -1.62 11.51
C LEU A 238 -12.80 -0.28 11.15
N GLN A 239 -13.36 0.46 12.09
CA GLN A 239 -13.98 1.77 11.83
C GLN A 239 -12.97 2.84 11.42
N LYS A 240 -11.69 2.64 11.74
CA LYS A 240 -10.59 3.56 11.40
C LYS A 240 -9.82 3.20 10.12
N ILE A 241 -10.31 2.22 9.38
CA ILE A 241 -9.71 1.75 8.13
C ILE A 241 -10.29 2.45 6.91
#